data_3b610c15f18923eebb992dadae576f9d
#
_entry.id   3b610c15f18923eebb992dadae576f9d
#
_cell.length_a   1.000
_cell.length_b   1.000
_cell.length_c   1.000
_cell.angle_alpha   90.00
_cell.angle_beta   90.00
_cell.angle_gamma   90.00
#
_symmetry.space_group_name_H-M   'P 1'
#
loop_
_entity.id
_entity.type
_entity.pdbx_description
1 polymer ?
#
loop_
_entity_poly.entity_id
_entity_poly.type
_entity_poly.pdbx_seq_one_letter_code
_entity_poly.pdbx_strand_id
1 'polypeptide(L)'
;MRIGLASPKQIRDWSMGEVTKPETINYRTLKPERDGLFCERIFGPTKDWECYCGKYKRVRYKGIICERCGVEVTRQKVRRERMGHIDLAAPVSHIWFFKGVPSRIGYLLDIAPRELEKVLYFAASIVTQVDNEKRSADLAELEDKVRAESERIYVDRDEQLAAVEARLQRRRDYFTAGKEKGFDEDDEFWARGLSAWAEEQTLPTLEDARTLVGGMFKELAGSLTTEDSKKIRELVRNAAIRDDRRLSSRELDQIAAVAQQIREALAGLRAEQDAASGSKKGALSKHINRIQDALLSGGELADEDKELTAGVDVKTLEKVRDLGAGLLAETLAQADDETDLRELANDLCLRTDGKIQKEDLDALVQWLLKVREMYMDMESRREDAREAAVDAVRRLEQVWADFRDLEVKKVINDEQIFREMKDRFGSPYGFGVYFRGGMGAEAIRDLLRDLDLDGEADFLRDTIKTSKGQKQARAIKRLKVVNAFIKSENRPEWMVLEAIPVIPPELRPMVQLDGGRFATSDLNDLYRRVINRNNRLKRLLDLGAPEIIVNNEKRMLQEAVDALFDNGRRGRAVTGPGNRPLKSLSDMLKGKQGRFRQNLLGKRVDYSGRSVIVAGPYLKLHQCG
;
A
#
# COMPACT_ATOMS: atom_id res chain seq x y z
N MET A 1 48.89 0.78 10.70
CA MET A 1 47.42 0.72 10.75
C MET A 1 46.95 -0.29 9.71
N ARG A 2 46.15 -1.26 10.10
CA ARG A 2 45.61 -2.29 9.23
C ARG A 2 44.07 -2.20 9.27
N ILE A 3 43.44 -2.19 8.12
CA ILE A 3 41.99 -2.27 8.00
C ILE A 3 41.64 -3.69 7.58
N GLY A 4 40.79 -4.34 8.32
CA GLY A 4 40.36 -5.71 8.06
C GLY A 4 38.94 -5.96 8.52
N LEU A 5 38.40 -7.13 8.19
CA LEU A 5 37.14 -7.59 8.72
C LEU A 5 37.33 -8.10 10.15
N ALA A 6 36.33 -7.91 10.98
CA ALA A 6 36.28 -8.47 12.33
C ALA A 6 35.05 -9.38 12.44
N SER A 7 35.27 -10.58 13.01
CA SER A 7 34.17 -11.47 13.33
C SER A 7 33.30 -10.90 14.49
N PRO A 8 32.04 -11.29 14.61
CA PRO A 8 31.21 -10.92 15.76
C PRO A 8 31.86 -11.32 17.10
N LYS A 9 32.57 -12.47 17.12
CA LYS A 9 33.30 -12.92 18.28
C LYS A 9 34.45 -11.97 18.63
N GLN A 10 35.25 -11.56 17.65
CA GLN A 10 36.35 -10.61 17.88
C GLN A 10 35.85 -9.27 18.42
N ILE A 11 34.69 -8.76 17.91
CA ILE A 11 34.11 -7.53 18.42
C ILE A 11 33.71 -7.65 19.89
N ARG A 12 33.14 -8.79 20.29
CA ARG A 12 32.79 -9.06 21.69
C ARG A 12 34.03 -9.24 22.54
N ASP A 13 35.09 -9.89 22.02
CA ASP A 13 36.37 -10.07 22.72
C ASP A 13 37.08 -8.73 22.97
N TRP A 14 36.96 -7.77 22.07
CA TRP A 14 37.52 -6.41 22.28
C TRP A 14 36.71 -5.59 23.29
N SER A 15 35.45 -5.92 23.49
CA SER A 15 34.52 -5.17 24.28
C SER A 15 34.59 -5.50 25.76
N MET A 16 34.49 -4.48 26.60
CA MET A 16 34.38 -4.62 28.05
C MET A 16 32.90 -4.73 28.54
N GLY A 17 31.94 -4.70 27.61
CA GLY A 17 30.51 -4.89 27.93
C GLY A 17 29.56 -4.32 26.87
N GLU A 18 28.30 -4.74 26.93
CA GLU A 18 27.25 -4.31 26.03
C GLU A 18 26.67 -2.96 26.44
N VAL A 19 26.51 -2.06 25.48
CA VAL A 19 25.82 -0.77 25.65
C VAL A 19 24.37 -0.95 25.26
N THR A 20 23.48 -0.97 26.26
CA THR A 20 22.05 -1.24 26.06
C THR A 20 21.19 0.04 26.07
N LYS A 21 21.69 1.12 26.67
CA LYS A 21 20.96 2.36 26.85
C LYS A 21 21.49 3.49 25.97
N PRO A 22 20.60 4.30 25.38
CA PRO A 22 20.99 5.45 24.53
C PRO A 22 21.47 6.66 25.36
N GLU A 23 21.23 6.66 26.65
CA GLU A 23 21.57 7.76 27.55
C GLU A 23 23.09 7.92 27.66
N THR A 24 23.52 9.18 27.77
CA THR A 24 24.93 9.56 27.88
C THR A 24 25.32 9.87 29.33
N ILE A 25 24.81 11.00 29.83
CA ILE A 25 25.05 11.47 31.19
C ILE A 25 23.72 11.91 31.82
N ASN A 26 23.65 11.83 33.13
CA ASN A 26 22.54 12.43 33.87
C ASN A 26 22.77 13.93 34.00
N TYR A 27 21.91 14.75 33.45
CA TYR A 27 22.05 16.20 33.42
C TYR A 27 22.03 16.88 34.79
N ARG A 28 21.40 16.23 35.79
CA ARG A 28 21.32 16.73 37.17
C ARG A 28 22.58 16.44 37.96
N THR A 29 23.12 15.22 37.82
CA THR A 29 24.28 14.76 38.59
C THR A 29 25.59 14.87 37.84
N LEU A 30 25.54 15.14 36.52
CA LEU A 30 26.68 15.16 35.59
C LEU A 30 27.47 13.85 35.54
N LYS A 31 26.91 12.75 36.08
CA LYS A 31 27.52 11.43 36.08
C LYS A 31 27.07 10.62 34.87
N PRO A 32 27.95 9.75 34.33
CA PRO A 32 27.57 8.83 33.26
C PRO A 32 26.44 7.89 33.69
N GLU A 33 25.47 7.68 32.80
CA GLU A 33 24.40 6.71 33.04
C GLU A 33 24.93 5.28 32.94
N ARG A 34 24.35 4.39 33.77
CA ARG A 34 24.71 2.99 33.80
C ARG A 34 24.23 2.31 32.52
N ASP A 35 25.10 1.47 31.94
CA ASP A 35 24.89 0.73 30.68
C ASP A 35 24.63 1.63 29.46
N GLY A 36 24.90 2.94 29.61
CA GLY A 36 24.84 3.93 28.54
C GLY A 36 26.17 4.13 27.81
N LEU A 37 26.17 5.08 26.87
CA LEU A 37 27.33 5.37 25.99
C LEU A 37 28.59 5.85 26.73
N PHE A 38 28.49 6.33 27.97
CA PHE A 38 29.60 6.80 28.81
C PHE A 38 29.78 5.98 30.09
N CYS A 39 29.14 4.81 30.19
CA CYS A 39 29.11 3.97 31.39
C CYS A 39 30.53 3.68 31.92
N GLU A 40 30.73 3.95 33.24
CA GLU A 40 32.02 3.70 33.87
C GLU A 40 32.34 2.21 34.06
N ARG A 41 31.32 1.37 34.15
CA ARG A 41 31.46 -0.08 34.24
C ARG A 41 32.07 -0.66 32.97
N ILE A 42 31.69 -0.15 31.80
CA ILE A 42 32.14 -0.61 30.50
C ILE A 42 33.47 0.07 30.13
N PHE A 43 33.53 1.38 30.20
CA PHE A 43 34.65 2.18 29.67
C PHE A 43 35.67 2.61 30.72
N GLY A 44 35.42 2.38 31.99
CA GLY A 44 36.28 2.78 33.07
C GLY A 44 35.85 4.08 33.78
N PRO A 45 36.52 4.41 34.91
CA PRO A 45 36.17 5.50 35.76
C PRO A 45 36.44 6.87 35.12
N THR A 46 35.70 7.90 35.55
CA THR A 46 35.88 9.30 35.09
C THR A 46 36.98 10.04 35.86
N LYS A 47 37.36 9.51 37.05
CA LYS A 47 38.45 10.04 37.86
C LYS A 47 39.44 8.95 38.17
N ASP A 48 40.72 9.32 38.24
CA ASP A 48 41.77 8.39 38.59
C ASP A 48 41.53 7.72 39.96
N TRP A 49 41.53 6.39 39.97
CA TRP A 49 41.46 5.57 41.18
C TRP A 49 40.18 5.72 42.01
N GLU A 50 39.10 6.18 41.38
CA GLU A 50 37.80 6.35 42.03
C GLU A 50 36.72 5.54 41.30
N CYS A 51 35.92 4.75 42.03
CA CYS A 51 34.77 4.07 41.47
C CYS A 51 33.54 4.98 41.45
N TYR A 52 32.55 4.66 40.61
CA TYR A 52 31.31 5.46 40.41
C TYR A 52 30.56 5.83 41.72
N CYS A 53 30.45 4.86 42.65
CA CYS A 53 29.74 5.07 43.90
C CYS A 53 30.59 5.73 45.00
N GLY A 54 31.90 5.94 44.74
CA GLY A 54 32.81 6.59 45.66
C GLY A 54 33.25 5.72 46.85
N LYS A 55 32.96 4.42 46.89
CA LYS A 55 33.41 3.51 47.95
C LYS A 55 34.95 3.35 47.97
N TYR A 56 35.52 3.25 46.79
CA TYR A 56 36.98 3.14 46.61
C TYR A 56 37.51 4.42 45.92
N LYS A 57 38.45 5.13 46.56
CA LYS A 57 38.97 6.45 46.10
C LYS A 57 40.50 6.57 46.14
N ARG A 58 41.24 5.50 46.30
CA ARG A 58 42.71 5.57 46.44
C ARG A 58 43.44 4.53 45.60
N VAL A 59 44.68 4.81 45.23
CA VAL A 59 45.56 3.95 44.43
C VAL A 59 45.74 2.53 45.02
N ARG A 60 45.69 2.39 46.35
CA ARG A 60 45.79 1.09 47.04
C ARG A 60 44.75 0.07 46.62
N TYR A 61 43.65 0.53 46.05
CA TYR A 61 42.55 -0.30 45.52
C TYR A 61 42.67 -0.60 44.04
N LYS A 62 43.81 -0.37 43.40
CA LYS A 62 44.05 -0.59 41.98
C LYS A 62 43.64 -2.00 41.56
N GLY A 63 42.86 -2.09 40.47
CA GLY A 63 42.41 -3.35 39.86
C GLY A 63 41.22 -4.03 40.55
N ILE A 64 40.72 -3.46 41.67
CA ILE A 64 39.53 -3.99 42.34
C ILE A 64 38.29 -3.57 41.57
N ILE A 65 37.44 -4.55 41.29
CA ILE A 65 36.09 -4.30 40.75
C ILE A 65 35.17 -4.03 41.96
N CYS A 66 34.55 -2.83 41.99
CA CYS A 66 33.66 -2.48 43.06
C CYS A 66 32.40 -3.34 43.07
N GLU A 67 32.15 -4.07 44.14
CA GLU A 67 31.00 -4.96 44.28
C GLU A 67 29.65 -4.21 44.27
N ARG A 68 29.62 -2.90 44.60
CA ARG A 68 28.41 -2.08 44.60
C ARG A 68 28.08 -1.52 43.23
N CYS A 69 29.07 -0.99 42.48
CA CYS A 69 28.80 -0.30 41.20
C CYS A 69 29.43 -1.03 39.99
N GLY A 70 30.21 -2.08 40.19
CA GLY A 70 30.83 -2.87 39.13
C GLY A 70 31.96 -2.16 38.36
N VAL A 71 32.40 -0.97 38.82
CA VAL A 71 33.46 -0.20 38.18
C VAL A 71 34.81 -0.67 38.69
N GLU A 72 35.74 -0.94 37.78
CA GLU A 72 37.13 -1.26 38.11
C GLU A 72 37.88 0.02 38.51
N VAL A 73 38.61 -0.05 39.62
CA VAL A 73 39.43 1.06 40.12
C VAL A 73 40.74 1.12 39.33
N THR A 74 40.79 2.00 38.36
CA THR A 74 41.94 2.20 37.45
C THR A 74 42.09 3.68 37.08
N ARG A 75 43.06 3.98 36.23
CA ARG A 75 43.26 5.34 35.73
C ARG A 75 42.18 5.73 34.73
N GLN A 76 41.78 7.01 34.70
CA GLN A 76 40.88 7.57 33.70
C GLN A 76 41.33 7.31 32.26
N LYS A 77 42.66 7.25 32.01
CA LYS A 77 43.24 7.03 30.68
C LYS A 77 42.64 5.82 29.95
N VAL A 78 42.16 4.80 30.68
CA VAL A 78 41.53 3.61 30.07
C VAL A 78 40.26 3.96 29.25
N ARG A 79 39.62 5.09 29.51
CA ARG A 79 38.49 5.58 28.73
C ARG A 79 38.84 5.99 27.29
N ARG A 80 40.14 6.05 26.96
CA ARG A 80 40.62 6.25 25.57
C ARG A 80 40.89 4.91 24.88
N GLU A 81 40.94 3.80 25.60
CA GLU A 81 41.38 2.51 25.11
C GLU A 81 40.27 1.45 25.12
N ARG A 82 39.37 1.50 26.12
CA ARG A 82 38.31 0.49 26.30
C ARG A 82 37.17 0.71 25.31
N MET A 83 36.82 -0.39 24.63
CA MET A 83 35.69 -0.45 23.71
C MET A 83 34.49 -1.12 24.36
N GLY A 84 33.31 -0.78 23.90
CA GLY A 84 32.06 -1.49 24.14
C GLY A 84 31.53 -2.12 22.86
N HIS A 85 30.37 -2.75 22.94
CA HIS A 85 29.65 -3.24 21.77
C HIS A 85 28.14 -3.07 21.93
N ILE A 86 27.42 -3.16 20.82
CA ILE A 86 25.97 -3.21 20.76
C ILE A 86 25.61 -4.50 20.04
N ASP A 87 24.93 -5.43 20.71
CA ASP A 87 24.39 -6.63 20.08
C ASP A 87 23.11 -6.27 19.32
N LEU A 88 23.12 -6.54 18.01
CA LEU A 88 22.00 -6.24 17.14
C LEU A 88 20.90 -7.30 17.24
N ALA A 89 19.65 -6.85 17.29
CA ALA A 89 18.47 -7.72 17.30
C ALA A 89 18.25 -8.44 15.96
N ALA A 90 18.78 -7.86 14.87
CA ALA A 90 18.80 -8.45 13.55
C ALA A 90 20.13 -8.13 12.87
N PRO A 91 20.67 -9.04 12.03
CA PRO A 91 21.89 -8.78 11.27
C PRO A 91 21.72 -7.56 10.34
N VAL A 92 22.80 -6.80 10.16
CA VAL A 92 22.84 -5.58 9.34
C VAL A 92 24.02 -5.65 8.39
N SER A 93 23.81 -5.34 7.12
CA SER A 93 24.87 -5.31 6.12
C SER A 93 25.78 -4.09 6.31
N HIS A 94 27.09 -4.27 6.21
CA HIS A 94 28.04 -3.16 6.28
C HIS A 94 28.06 -2.38 4.97
N ILE A 95 27.73 -1.09 5.02
CA ILE A 95 27.55 -0.21 3.87
C ILE A 95 28.78 -0.14 2.95
N TRP A 96 30.00 -0.26 3.48
CA TRP A 96 31.22 -0.22 2.66
C TRP A 96 31.32 -1.39 1.69
N PHE A 97 30.85 -2.57 2.08
CA PHE A 97 30.92 -3.77 1.26
C PHE A 97 29.71 -3.92 0.33
N PHE A 98 28.63 -3.24 0.68
CA PHE A 98 27.43 -3.16 -0.15
C PHE A 98 27.52 -2.04 -1.21
N LYS A 99 27.66 -0.77 -0.80
CA LYS A 99 27.70 0.42 -1.68
C LYS A 99 29.08 0.82 -2.16
N GLY A 100 30.10 0.03 -1.87
CA GLY A 100 31.43 0.21 -2.45
C GLY A 100 31.40 0.08 -3.98
N VAL A 101 32.32 0.74 -4.67
CA VAL A 101 32.51 0.58 -6.11
C VAL A 101 33.87 -0.08 -6.34
N PRO A 102 33.88 -1.36 -6.69
CA PRO A 102 32.78 -2.31 -6.88
C PRO A 102 32.20 -2.85 -5.57
N SER A 103 30.89 -3.26 -5.58
CA SER A 103 30.24 -3.93 -4.45
C SER A 103 30.89 -5.30 -4.19
N ARG A 104 31.44 -5.50 -2.99
CA ARG A 104 32.09 -6.77 -2.63
C ARG A 104 31.06 -7.89 -2.47
N ILE A 105 29.96 -7.61 -1.77
CA ILE A 105 28.85 -8.56 -1.59
C ILE A 105 28.25 -8.91 -2.95
N GLY A 106 27.97 -7.89 -3.80
CA GLY A 106 27.42 -8.11 -5.12
C GLY A 106 28.30 -8.98 -6.03
N TYR A 107 29.64 -8.86 -5.95
CA TYR A 107 30.56 -9.71 -6.71
C TYR A 107 30.66 -11.13 -6.16
N LEU A 108 30.65 -11.32 -4.85
CA LEU A 108 30.70 -12.66 -4.28
C LEU A 108 29.45 -13.47 -4.61
N LEU A 109 28.27 -12.84 -4.47
CA LEU A 109 27.00 -13.52 -4.72
C LEU A 109 26.55 -13.49 -6.18
N ASP A 110 27.25 -12.73 -7.04
CA ASP A 110 26.88 -12.48 -8.43
C ASP A 110 25.50 -11.82 -8.62
N ILE A 111 25.11 -10.97 -7.66
CA ILE A 111 23.83 -10.26 -7.65
C ILE A 111 24.06 -8.81 -8.10
N ALA A 112 23.13 -8.29 -8.93
CA ALA A 112 23.17 -6.91 -9.36
C ALA A 112 23.00 -5.95 -8.16
N PRO A 113 23.73 -4.82 -8.10
CA PRO A 113 23.65 -3.90 -6.94
C PRO A 113 22.26 -3.36 -6.66
N ARG A 114 21.40 -3.19 -7.69
CA ARG A 114 20.01 -2.75 -7.54
C ARG A 114 19.13 -3.81 -6.87
N GLU A 115 19.30 -5.06 -7.26
CA GLU A 115 18.56 -6.19 -6.67
C GLU A 115 19.02 -6.45 -5.23
N LEU A 116 20.34 -6.41 -4.99
CA LEU A 116 20.88 -6.50 -3.65
C LEU A 116 20.35 -5.39 -2.73
N GLU A 117 20.20 -4.17 -3.26
CA GLU A 117 19.61 -3.05 -2.52
C GLU A 117 18.15 -3.32 -2.14
N LYS A 118 17.34 -3.84 -3.08
CA LYS A 118 15.94 -4.19 -2.80
C LYS A 118 15.85 -5.23 -1.66
N VAL A 119 16.67 -6.25 -1.69
CA VAL A 119 16.69 -7.30 -0.66
C VAL A 119 17.11 -6.73 0.70
N LEU A 120 18.21 -5.99 0.77
CA LEU A 120 18.76 -5.46 2.03
C LEU A 120 17.82 -4.45 2.71
N TYR A 121 17.00 -3.72 1.94
CA TYR A 121 16.04 -2.75 2.47
C TYR A 121 14.59 -3.22 2.45
N PHE A 122 14.38 -4.54 2.43
CA PHE A 122 13.07 -5.17 2.59
C PHE A 122 12.04 -4.79 1.50
N ALA A 123 12.52 -4.58 0.26
CA ALA A 123 11.67 -4.34 -0.90
C ALA A 123 11.54 -5.58 -1.82
N ALA A 124 12.30 -6.62 -1.58
CA ALA A 124 12.23 -7.90 -2.29
C ALA A 124 12.77 -9.03 -1.43
N SER A 125 12.29 -10.23 -1.68
CA SER A 125 12.78 -11.47 -1.06
C SER A 125 13.84 -12.14 -1.93
N ILE A 126 14.74 -12.90 -1.32
CA ILE A 126 15.74 -13.70 -2.02
C ILE A 126 15.72 -15.14 -1.54
N VAL A 127 15.90 -16.06 -2.46
CA VAL A 127 16.02 -17.49 -2.18
C VAL A 127 17.42 -17.82 -1.71
N THR A 128 17.51 -18.40 -0.52
CA THR A 128 18.81 -18.74 0.09
C THR A 128 19.22 -20.19 -0.15
N GLN A 129 18.26 -21.10 -0.20
CA GLN A 129 18.50 -22.53 -0.39
C GLN A 129 17.35 -23.16 -1.17
N VAL A 130 17.63 -24.09 -2.05
CA VAL A 130 16.65 -24.94 -2.77
C VAL A 130 17.14 -26.39 -2.72
N ASP A 131 16.27 -27.28 -2.27
CA ASP A 131 16.51 -28.73 -2.30
C ASP A 131 16.02 -29.27 -3.67
N ASN A 132 16.92 -29.27 -4.65
CA ASN A 132 16.62 -29.66 -6.01
C ASN A 132 16.34 -31.17 -6.13
N GLU A 133 17.00 -32.01 -5.31
CA GLU A 133 16.82 -33.47 -5.35
C GLU A 133 15.43 -33.83 -4.87
N LYS A 134 15.04 -33.33 -3.70
CA LYS A 134 13.71 -33.54 -3.14
C LYS A 134 12.61 -32.94 -4.04
N ARG A 135 12.81 -31.72 -4.53
CA ARG A 135 11.87 -31.06 -5.45
C ARG A 135 11.63 -31.89 -6.71
N SER A 136 12.71 -32.41 -7.32
CA SER A 136 12.59 -33.22 -8.55
C SER A 136 11.95 -34.58 -8.30
N ALA A 137 12.20 -35.20 -7.15
CA ALA A 137 11.57 -36.47 -6.78
C ALA A 137 10.06 -36.33 -6.55
N ASP A 138 9.64 -35.24 -5.90
CA ASP A 138 8.26 -35.04 -5.49
C ASP A 138 7.44 -34.20 -6.50
N LEU A 139 8.02 -33.82 -7.65
CA LEU A 139 7.40 -32.87 -8.60
C LEU A 139 6.00 -33.26 -9.06
N ALA A 140 5.80 -34.54 -9.39
CA ALA A 140 4.50 -35.04 -9.85
C ALA A 140 3.45 -35.00 -8.72
N GLU A 141 3.85 -35.38 -7.50
CA GLU A 141 2.97 -35.31 -6.33
C GLU A 141 2.57 -33.89 -5.98
N LEU A 142 3.53 -32.95 -6.13
CA LEU A 142 3.28 -31.53 -5.89
C LEU A 142 2.34 -30.92 -6.93
N GLU A 143 2.45 -31.34 -8.19
CA GLU A 143 1.53 -30.91 -9.26
C GLU A 143 0.10 -31.37 -8.99
N ASP A 144 -0.07 -32.62 -8.52
CA ASP A 144 -1.38 -33.12 -8.13
C ASP A 144 -1.95 -32.38 -6.92
N LYS A 145 -1.14 -32.04 -5.93
CA LYS A 145 -1.56 -31.20 -4.78
C LYS A 145 -2.01 -29.81 -5.19
N VAL A 146 -1.27 -29.17 -6.08
CA VAL A 146 -1.61 -27.84 -6.63
C VAL A 146 -2.92 -27.89 -7.41
N ARG A 147 -3.12 -28.96 -8.21
CA ARG A 147 -4.37 -29.18 -8.94
C ARG A 147 -5.55 -29.37 -7.99
N ALA A 148 -5.38 -30.20 -6.97
CA ALA A 148 -6.42 -30.41 -5.95
C ALA A 148 -6.78 -29.13 -5.20
N GLU A 149 -5.79 -28.27 -4.90
CA GLU A 149 -6.03 -26.95 -4.28
C GLU A 149 -6.78 -26.01 -5.23
N SER A 150 -6.45 -26.01 -6.52
CA SER A 150 -7.19 -25.28 -7.57
C SER A 150 -8.64 -25.72 -7.66
N GLU A 151 -8.89 -27.02 -7.68
CA GLU A 151 -10.25 -27.59 -7.69
C GLU A 151 -11.02 -27.21 -6.43
N ARG A 152 -10.37 -27.23 -5.27
CA ARG A 152 -10.98 -26.79 -4.01
C ARG A 152 -11.40 -25.32 -4.03
N ILE A 153 -10.58 -24.43 -4.57
CA ILE A 153 -10.94 -23.01 -4.72
C ILE A 153 -12.23 -22.86 -5.56
N TYR A 154 -12.37 -23.64 -6.62
CA TYR A 154 -13.59 -23.61 -7.43
C TYR A 154 -14.79 -24.21 -6.71
N VAL A 155 -14.61 -25.26 -5.92
CA VAL A 155 -15.69 -25.83 -5.09
C VAL A 155 -16.15 -24.81 -4.03
N ASP A 156 -15.22 -24.19 -3.32
CA ASP A 156 -15.52 -23.15 -2.33
C ASP A 156 -16.26 -21.96 -2.97
N ARG A 157 -15.87 -21.56 -4.20
CA ARG A 157 -16.61 -20.54 -4.99
C ARG A 157 -18.04 -21.00 -5.29
N ASP A 158 -18.22 -22.22 -5.75
CA ASP A 158 -19.53 -22.72 -6.15
C ASP A 158 -20.46 -22.83 -4.92
N GLU A 159 -19.93 -23.19 -3.77
CA GLU A 159 -20.66 -23.16 -2.49
C GLU A 159 -21.06 -21.72 -2.11
N GLN A 160 -20.16 -20.75 -2.25
CA GLN A 160 -20.46 -19.34 -1.99
C GLN A 160 -21.53 -18.81 -2.96
N LEU A 161 -21.42 -19.13 -4.25
CA LEU A 161 -22.41 -18.75 -5.26
C LEU A 161 -23.77 -19.36 -4.97
N ALA A 162 -23.83 -20.63 -4.58
CA ALA A 162 -25.08 -21.31 -4.19
C ALA A 162 -25.72 -20.66 -2.94
N ALA A 163 -24.91 -20.27 -1.97
CA ALA A 163 -25.39 -19.56 -0.78
C ALA A 163 -25.99 -18.18 -1.13
N VAL A 164 -25.31 -17.42 -2.00
CA VAL A 164 -25.83 -16.12 -2.49
C VAL A 164 -27.12 -16.32 -3.30
N GLU A 165 -27.18 -17.32 -4.18
CA GLU A 165 -28.38 -17.63 -4.96
C GLU A 165 -29.57 -18.01 -4.07
N ALA A 166 -29.33 -18.87 -3.07
CA ALA A 166 -30.36 -19.25 -2.10
C ALA A 166 -30.88 -18.04 -1.32
N ARG A 167 -30.00 -17.11 -0.94
CA ARG A 167 -30.37 -15.86 -0.26
C ARG A 167 -31.18 -14.94 -1.19
N LEU A 168 -30.75 -14.77 -2.43
CA LEU A 168 -31.51 -14.02 -3.44
C LEU A 168 -32.91 -14.60 -3.61
N GLN A 169 -33.04 -15.92 -3.68
CA GLN A 169 -34.34 -16.56 -3.84
C GLN A 169 -35.24 -16.35 -2.60
N ARG A 170 -34.69 -16.47 -1.38
CA ARG A 170 -35.46 -16.20 -0.15
C ARG A 170 -35.95 -14.75 -0.08
N ARG A 171 -35.09 -13.77 -0.40
CA ARG A 171 -35.46 -12.34 -0.43
C ARG A 171 -36.49 -12.05 -1.51
N ARG A 172 -36.37 -12.70 -2.67
CA ARG A 172 -37.36 -12.62 -3.73
C ARG A 172 -38.72 -13.18 -3.29
N ASP A 173 -38.73 -14.34 -2.64
CA ASP A 173 -39.96 -14.96 -2.11
C ASP A 173 -40.59 -14.12 -1.00
N TYR A 174 -39.80 -13.50 -0.16
CA TYR A 174 -40.28 -12.51 0.83
C TYR A 174 -40.91 -11.31 0.14
N PHE A 175 -40.22 -10.73 -0.81
CA PHE A 175 -40.70 -9.52 -1.52
C PHE A 175 -41.95 -9.79 -2.31
N THR A 176 -42.05 -10.93 -3.01
CA THR A 176 -43.21 -11.24 -3.86
C THR A 176 -44.39 -11.85 -3.12
N ALA A 177 -44.19 -12.62 -2.06
CA ALA A 177 -45.24 -13.40 -1.40
C ALA A 177 -45.25 -13.30 0.13
N GLY A 178 -44.40 -12.49 0.75
CA GLY A 178 -44.33 -12.35 2.19
C GLY A 178 -43.81 -13.59 2.93
N LYS A 179 -43.10 -14.48 2.25
CA LYS A 179 -42.65 -15.72 2.84
C LYS A 179 -41.29 -15.55 3.51
N GLU A 180 -41.24 -15.64 4.83
CA GLU A 180 -40.02 -15.58 5.65
C GLU A 180 -39.39 -16.97 5.88
N LYS A 181 -39.85 -17.98 5.15
CA LYS A 181 -39.39 -19.34 5.34
C LYS A 181 -37.91 -19.50 4.98
N GLY A 182 -37.10 -19.89 5.97
CA GLY A 182 -35.67 -20.18 5.80
C GLY A 182 -34.78 -18.95 5.90
N PHE A 183 -35.26 -17.87 6.48
CA PHE A 183 -34.46 -16.69 6.79
C PHE A 183 -33.35 -17.03 7.78
N ASP A 184 -32.18 -16.49 7.54
CA ASP A 184 -31.07 -16.40 8.48
C ASP A 184 -31.08 -15.04 9.19
N GLU A 185 -30.17 -14.82 10.16
CA GLU A 185 -30.08 -13.55 10.90
C GLU A 185 -29.86 -12.33 9.97
N ASP A 186 -29.12 -12.50 8.87
CA ASP A 186 -28.87 -11.44 7.89
C ASP A 186 -30.12 -11.13 7.07
N ASP A 187 -30.92 -12.15 6.72
CA ASP A 187 -32.19 -11.98 5.99
C ASP A 187 -33.24 -11.29 6.88
N GLU A 188 -33.32 -11.65 8.17
CA GLU A 188 -34.17 -10.99 9.14
C GLU A 188 -33.77 -9.52 9.38
N PHE A 189 -32.44 -9.25 9.45
CA PHE A 189 -31.91 -7.90 9.58
C PHE A 189 -32.25 -7.06 8.36
N TRP A 190 -32.09 -7.64 7.16
CA TRP A 190 -32.45 -6.99 5.90
C TRP A 190 -33.95 -6.67 5.84
N ALA A 191 -34.83 -7.59 6.19
CA ALA A 191 -36.27 -7.41 6.17
C ALA A 191 -36.72 -6.31 7.14
N ARG A 192 -36.15 -6.27 8.35
CA ARG A 192 -36.39 -5.21 9.35
C ARG A 192 -35.90 -3.85 8.85
N GLY A 193 -34.73 -3.79 8.21
CA GLY A 193 -34.18 -2.56 7.63
C GLY A 193 -35.03 -2.02 6.50
N LEU A 194 -35.60 -2.90 5.67
CA LEU A 194 -36.52 -2.50 4.60
C LEU A 194 -37.83 -1.95 5.16
N SER A 195 -38.40 -2.56 6.19
CA SER A 195 -39.62 -2.09 6.85
C SER A 195 -39.40 -0.73 7.55
N ALA A 196 -38.33 -0.58 8.29
CA ALA A 196 -37.99 0.68 8.97
C ALA A 196 -37.76 1.82 7.95
N TRP A 197 -37.09 1.54 6.85
CA TRP A 197 -36.90 2.53 5.79
C TRP A 197 -38.25 2.95 5.16
N ALA A 198 -39.17 2.01 4.95
CA ALA A 198 -40.50 2.29 4.43
C ALA A 198 -41.33 3.20 5.37
N GLU A 199 -41.26 2.92 6.67
CA GLU A 199 -41.93 3.75 7.69
C GLU A 199 -41.35 5.18 7.71
N GLU A 200 -40.06 5.36 7.61
CA GLU A 200 -39.41 6.68 7.54
C GLU A 200 -39.84 7.49 6.31
N GLN A 201 -40.08 6.82 5.18
CA GLN A 201 -40.51 7.47 3.93
C GLN A 201 -42.01 7.63 3.81
N THR A 202 -42.80 7.28 4.83
CA THR A 202 -44.27 7.27 4.78
C THR A 202 -44.83 6.47 3.61
N LEU A 203 -44.15 5.43 3.23
CA LEU A 203 -44.54 4.53 2.15
C LEU A 203 -45.59 3.54 2.62
N PRO A 204 -46.48 3.02 1.71
CA PRO A 204 -47.39 1.93 2.04
C PRO A 204 -46.61 0.76 2.61
N THR A 205 -47.26 0.02 3.52
CA THR A 205 -46.65 -1.22 4.04
C THR A 205 -46.37 -2.18 2.90
N LEU A 206 -45.43 -3.13 3.11
CA LEU A 206 -45.10 -4.13 2.10
C LEU A 206 -46.33 -4.94 1.67
N GLU A 207 -47.30 -5.12 2.56
CA GLU A 207 -48.55 -5.83 2.31
C GLU A 207 -49.53 -4.99 1.45
N ASP A 208 -49.58 -3.69 1.70
CA ASP A 208 -50.34 -2.74 0.88
C ASP A 208 -49.74 -2.62 -0.52
N ALA A 209 -48.41 -2.52 -0.61
CA ALA A 209 -47.68 -2.51 -1.89
C ALA A 209 -47.92 -3.80 -2.69
N ARG A 210 -47.91 -4.96 -2.04
CA ARG A 210 -48.25 -6.25 -2.69
C ARG A 210 -49.70 -6.31 -3.17
N THR A 211 -50.62 -5.75 -2.42
CA THR A 211 -52.05 -5.72 -2.77
C THR A 211 -52.32 -4.79 -3.94
N LEU A 212 -51.67 -3.63 -3.94
CA LEU A 212 -51.79 -2.62 -5.02
C LEU A 212 -51.17 -3.10 -6.33
N VAL A 213 -50.09 -3.88 -6.27
CA VAL A 213 -49.28 -4.21 -7.45
C VAL A 213 -49.41 -5.69 -7.88
N GLY A 214 -50.10 -6.53 -7.10
CA GLY A 214 -50.53 -7.91 -7.45
C GLY A 214 -49.51 -8.71 -8.28
N GLY A 215 -49.85 -9.03 -9.52
CA GLY A 215 -49.00 -9.79 -10.44
C GLY A 215 -47.75 -9.08 -10.96
N MET A 216 -47.66 -7.75 -10.84
CA MET A 216 -46.55 -6.95 -11.35
C MET A 216 -45.22 -7.24 -10.64
N PHE A 217 -45.25 -7.56 -9.37
CA PHE A 217 -43.98 -7.91 -8.66
C PHE A 217 -43.26 -9.07 -9.28
N LYS A 218 -43.98 -10.02 -9.89
CA LYS A 218 -43.37 -11.16 -10.59
C LYS A 218 -42.63 -10.76 -11.87
N GLU A 219 -43.23 -9.83 -12.65
CA GLU A 219 -42.62 -9.32 -13.88
C GLU A 219 -41.47 -8.35 -13.56
N LEU A 220 -41.66 -7.47 -12.58
CA LEU A 220 -40.66 -6.52 -12.14
C LEU A 220 -39.44 -7.19 -11.48
N ALA A 221 -39.63 -8.27 -10.72
CA ALA A 221 -38.50 -9.03 -10.16
C ALA A 221 -37.62 -9.67 -11.24
N GLY A 222 -38.17 -9.93 -12.45
CA GLY A 222 -37.38 -10.38 -13.60
C GLY A 222 -36.63 -9.25 -14.33
N SER A 223 -37.08 -7.99 -14.17
CA SER A 223 -36.53 -6.80 -14.84
C SER A 223 -35.67 -5.92 -13.93
N LEU A 224 -35.47 -6.30 -12.67
CA LEU A 224 -34.66 -5.55 -11.68
C LEU A 224 -33.17 -5.44 -12.05
N THR A 225 -32.71 -6.17 -13.04
CA THR A 225 -31.36 -6.07 -13.62
C THR A 225 -31.15 -4.83 -14.52
N THR A 226 -32.21 -4.09 -14.85
CA THR A 226 -32.10 -2.89 -15.70
C THR A 226 -31.62 -1.69 -14.89
N GLU A 227 -30.51 -1.07 -15.31
CA GLU A 227 -29.91 0.12 -14.68
C GLU A 227 -30.77 1.39 -14.79
N ASP A 228 -31.85 1.37 -15.58
CA ASP A 228 -32.61 2.54 -15.93
C ASP A 228 -33.81 2.75 -15.02
N SER A 229 -33.69 3.68 -14.08
CA SER A 229 -34.81 4.11 -13.19
C SER A 229 -36.05 4.61 -13.97
N LYS A 230 -35.86 5.14 -15.19
CA LYS A 230 -36.96 5.53 -16.07
C LYS A 230 -37.73 4.31 -16.55
N LYS A 231 -37.06 3.21 -16.89
CA LYS A 231 -37.72 1.96 -17.28
C LYS A 231 -38.53 1.34 -16.16
N ILE A 232 -38.03 1.38 -14.92
CA ILE A 232 -38.79 0.89 -13.74
C ILE A 232 -40.07 1.75 -13.55
N ARG A 233 -39.93 3.06 -13.60
CA ARG A 233 -41.03 3.99 -13.49
C ARG A 233 -42.09 3.75 -14.61
N GLU A 234 -41.61 3.53 -15.82
CA GLU A 234 -42.44 3.21 -16.98
C GLU A 234 -43.16 1.85 -16.85
N LEU A 235 -42.48 0.79 -16.38
CA LEU A 235 -43.08 -0.52 -16.14
C LEU A 235 -44.19 -0.44 -15.06
N VAL A 236 -43.95 0.29 -13.97
CA VAL A 236 -44.95 0.48 -12.90
C VAL A 236 -46.16 1.22 -13.43
N ARG A 237 -45.97 2.29 -14.20
CA ARG A 237 -47.05 3.04 -14.81
C ARG A 237 -47.84 2.24 -15.83
N ASN A 238 -47.15 1.53 -16.72
CA ASN A 238 -47.79 0.72 -17.73
C ASN A 238 -48.66 -0.40 -17.12
N ALA A 239 -48.22 -0.97 -16.02
CA ALA A 239 -48.95 -2.01 -15.35
C ALA A 239 -50.12 -1.45 -14.53
N ALA A 240 -50.00 -0.26 -13.94
CA ALA A 240 -51.11 0.44 -13.28
C ALA A 240 -52.21 0.87 -14.27
N ILE A 241 -51.84 1.12 -15.52
CA ILE A 241 -52.78 1.50 -16.60
C ILE A 241 -53.47 0.25 -17.20
N ARG A 242 -52.88 -0.96 -17.13
CA ARG A 242 -53.37 -2.15 -17.83
C ARG A 242 -54.70 -2.68 -17.40
N ASP A 243 -55.11 -2.54 -16.13
CA ASP A 243 -56.30 -3.26 -15.64
C ASP A 243 -57.64 -2.53 -15.89
N ASP A 244 -57.65 -1.22 -16.06
CA ASP A 244 -58.89 -0.43 -16.12
C ASP A 244 -59.00 0.53 -17.31
N ARG A 245 -58.06 0.55 -18.28
CA ARG A 245 -58.08 1.54 -19.36
C ARG A 245 -57.86 0.99 -20.76
N ARG A 246 -58.57 1.63 -21.65
CA ARG A 246 -58.62 1.32 -23.07
C ARG A 246 -57.40 1.84 -23.87
N LEU A 247 -56.38 2.46 -23.25
CA LEU A 247 -55.18 2.97 -23.90
C LEU A 247 -53.98 2.06 -23.65
N SER A 248 -53.35 1.64 -24.72
CA SER A 248 -52.09 0.88 -24.67
C SER A 248 -50.86 1.81 -24.58
N SER A 249 -49.72 1.30 -24.13
CA SER A 249 -48.46 2.07 -24.08
C SER A 249 -48.09 2.70 -25.42
N ARG A 250 -48.39 2.03 -26.55
CA ARG A 250 -48.18 2.55 -27.90
C ARG A 250 -49.08 3.74 -28.22
N GLU A 251 -50.32 3.71 -27.75
CA GLU A 251 -51.29 4.83 -27.94
C GLU A 251 -50.86 6.04 -27.12
N LEU A 252 -50.29 5.83 -25.90
CA LEU A 252 -49.71 6.91 -25.09
C LEU A 252 -48.48 7.54 -25.74
N ASP A 253 -47.60 6.71 -26.33
CA ASP A 253 -46.43 7.21 -27.10
C ASP A 253 -46.89 8.09 -28.27
N GLN A 254 -47.97 7.71 -28.96
CA GLN A 254 -48.54 8.48 -30.05
C GLN A 254 -49.14 9.81 -29.56
N ILE A 255 -49.84 9.83 -28.43
CA ILE A 255 -50.36 11.04 -27.80
C ILE A 255 -49.23 12.00 -27.43
N ALA A 256 -48.17 11.48 -26.82
CA ALA A 256 -47.01 12.28 -26.45
C ALA A 256 -46.28 12.88 -27.67
N ALA A 257 -46.15 12.10 -28.75
CA ALA A 257 -45.56 12.58 -30.00
C ALA A 257 -46.38 13.70 -30.66
N VAL A 258 -47.73 13.55 -30.69
CA VAL A 258 -48.62 14.60 -31.20
C VAL A 258 -48.57 15.85 -30.33
N ALA A 259 -48.59 15.69 -29.00
CA ALA A 259 -48.44 16.81 -28.08
C ALA A 259 -47.14 17.58 -28.31
N GLN A 260 -46.04 16.86 -28.55
CA GLN A 260 -44.73 17.45 -28.87
C GLN A 260 -44.79 18.26 -30.18
N GLN A 261 -45.37 17.70 -31.25
CA GLN A 261 -45.49 18.38 -32.54
C GLN A 261 -46.35 19.67 -32.43
N ILE A 262 -47.45 19.60 -31.72
CA ILE A 262 -48.33 20.76 -31.49
C ILE A 262 -47.61 21.83 -30.65
N ARG A 263 -46.85 21.43 -29.61
CA ARG A 263 -46.06 22.35 -28.78
C ARG A 263 -45.04 23.11 -29.61
N GLU A 264 -44.28 22.40 -30.46
CA GLU A 264 -43.29 23.01 -31.35
C GLU A 264 -43.95 23.97 -32.36
N ALA A 265 -45.07 23.57 -32.96
CA ALA A 265 -45.80 24.43 -33.89
C ALA A 265 -46.35 25.69 -33.21
N LEU A 266 -46.97 25.57 -32.02
CA LEU A 266 -47.45 26.71 -31.23
C LEU A 266 -46.31 27.64 -30.79
N ALA A 267 -45.13 27.09 -30.41
CA ALA A 267 -43.97 27.88 -30.09
C ALA A 267 -43.44 28.66 -31.30
N GLY A 268 -43.40 28.02 -32.49
CA GLY A 268 -43.06 28.69 -33.75
C GLY A 268 -44.02 29.82 -34.11
N LEU A 269 -45.32 29.56 -34.03
CA LEU A 269 -46.35 30.57 -34.31
C LEU A 269 -46.30 31.75 -33.29
N ARG A 270 -46.03 31.52 -32.03
CA ARG A 270 -45.83 32.56 -31.02
C ARG A 270 -44.58 33.40 -31.29
N ALA A 271 -43.48 32.79 -31.66
CA ALA A 271 -42.24 33.49 -32.05
C ALA A 271 -42.47 34.38 -33.29
N GLU A 272 -43.22 33.89 -34.30
CA GLU A 272 -43.63 34.71 -35.45
C GLU A 272 -44.60 35.83 -35.06
N GLN A 273 -45.50 35.59 -34.13
CA GLN A 273 -46.45 36.59 -33.60
C GLN A 273 -45.71 37.72 -32.87
N ASP A 274 -44.67 37.41 -32.08
CA ASP A 274 -43.88 38.41 -31.38
C ASP A 274 -43.01 39.24 -32.33
N ALA A 275 -42.56 38.65 -33.42
CA ALA A 275 -41.83 39.36 -34.48
C ALA A 275 -42.76 40.18 -35.43
N ALA A 276 -44.04 39.93 -35.42
CA ALA A 276 -44.99 40.56 -36.34
C ALA A 276 -45.67 41.80 -35.73
N SER A 277 -46.12 42.76 -36.60
CA SER A 277 -46.83 43.97 -36.20
C SER A 277 -48.17 44.17 -37.03
N GLY A 278 -49.12 44.87 -36.43
CA GLY A 278 -50.34 45.23 -37.10
C GLY A 278 -51.29 44.05 -37.41
N SER A 279 -51.86 44.01 -38.60
CA SER A 279 -52.90 43.03 -38.99
C SER A 279 -52.32 41.58 -39.04
N LYS A 280 -51.00 41.38 -39.30
CA LYS A 280 -50.36 40.06 -39.30
C LYS A 280 -50.31 39.45 -37.91
N LYS A 281 -50.09 40.27 -36.87
CA LYS A 281 -50.10 39.82 -35.45
C LYS A 281 -51.46 39.31 -35.03
N GLY A 282 -52.57 40.03 -35.50
CA GLY A 282 -53.91 39.61 -35.23
C GLY A 282 -54.37 38.34 -35.95
N ALA A 283 -53.83 38.09 -37.16
CA ALA A 283 -54.12 36.86 -37.90
C ALA A 283 -53.45 35.64 -37.25
N LEU A 284 -52.21 35.78 -36.81
CA LEU A 284 -51.48 34.74 -36.08
C LEU A 284 -52.13 34.42 -34.73
N SER A 285 -52.59 35.43 -33.99
CA SER A 285 -53.37 35.23 -32.75
C SER A 285 -54.59 34.39 -32.97
N LYS A 286 -55.39 34.70 -34.03
CA LYS A 286 -56.56 33.90 -34.38
C LYS A 286 -56.24 32.47 -34.78
N HIS A 287 -55.11 32.25 -35.46
CA HIS A 287 -54.67 30.92 -35.85
C HIS A 287 -54.25 30.09 -34.61
N ILE A 288 -53.49 30.66 -33.69
CA ILE A 288 -53.13 30.01 -32.41
C ILE A 288 -54.37 29.64 -31.61
N ASN A 289 -55.31 30.59 -31.45
CA ASN A 289 -56.55 30.33 -30.72
C ASN A 289 -57.37 29.24 -31.38
N ARG A 290 -57.47 29.21 -32.72
CA ARG A 290 -58.23 28.18 -33.46
C ARG A 290 -57.63 26.77 -33.21
N ILE A 291 -56.28 26.61 -33.20
CA ILE A 291 -55.63 25.35 -32.88
C ILE A 291 -55.92 24.95 -31.42
N GLN A 292 -55.83 25.88 -30.49
CA GLN A 292 -56.10 25.62 -29.07
C GLN A 292 -57.62 25.30 -28.84
N ASP A 293 -58.53 26.00 -29.46
CA ASP A 293 -59.99 25.74 -29.35
C ASP A 293 -60.37 24.38 -29.97
N ALA A 294 -59.77 24.01 -31.10
CA ALA A 294 -59.98 22.70 -31.72
C ALA A 294 -59.49 21.54 -30.82
N LEU A 295 -58.36 21.72 -30.14
CA LEU A 295 -57.80 20.74 -29.19
C LEU A 295 -58.67 20.65 -27.92
N LEU A 296 -59.17 21.78 -27.39
CA LEU A 296 -59.96 21.82 -26.16
C LEU A 296 -61.40 21.28 -26.38
N SER A 297 -62.03 21.57 -27.53
CA SER A 297 -63.40 21.14 -27.83
C SER A 297 -63.48 19.76 -28.50
N GLY A 298 -62.36 19.11 -28.82
CA GLY A 298 -62.35 17.89 -29.61
C GLY A 298 -62.75 18.08 -31.07
N GLY A 299 -62.70 19.34 -31.57
CA GLY A 299 -62.98 19.67 -32.93
C GLY A 299 -61.97 19.17 -33.95
N GLU A 300 -62.36 19.18 -35.24
CA GLU A 300 -61.37 18.88 -36.31
C GLU A 300 -60.44 20.08 -36.50
N LEU A 301 -59.14 19.77 -36.60
CA LEU A 301 -58.11 20.73 -37.02
C LEU A 301 -58.46 21.19 -38.48
N ALA A 302 -58.24 22.46 -38.81
CA ALA A 302 -58.37 22.95 -40.16
C ALA A 302 -57.41 22.22 -41.13
N ASP A 303 -57.74 22.18 -42.42
CA ASP A 303 -56.94 21.42 -43.42
C ASP A 303 -55.45 21.82 -43.44
N GLU A 304 -55.18 23.08 -43.16
CA GLU A 304 -53.80 23.61 -43.04
C GLU A 304 -53.05 23.14 -41.79
N ASP A 305 -53.76 22.68 -40.75
CA ASP A 305 -53.23 22.24 -39.47
C ASP A 305 -53.26 20.69 -39.33
N LYS A 306 -53.80 19.97 -40.31
CA LYS A 306 -53.90 18.49 -40.28
C LYS A 306 -52.56 17.77 -40.24
N GLU A 307 -51.47 18.39 -40.73
CA GLU A 307 -50.13 17.83 -40.64
C GLU A 307 -49.62 17.71 -39.20
N LEU A 308 -50.15 18.49 -38.25
CA LEU A 308 -49.79 18.43 -36.81
C LEU A 308 -50.20 17.09 -36.17
N THR A 309 -51.09 16.37 -36.76
CA THR A 309 -51.52 15.02 -36.31
C THR A 309 -51.08 13.91 -37.27
N ALA A 310 -50.24 14.24 -38.25
CA ALA A 310 -49.70 13.25 -39.19
C ALA A 310 -48.84 12.20 -38.46
N GLY A 311 -49.10 10.92 -38.69
CA GLY A 311 -48.38 9.80 -38.07
C GLY A 311 -49.10 9.12 -36.91
N VAL A 312 -50.26 9.63 -36.50
CA VAL A 312 -51.13 8.96 -35.51
C VAL A 312 -52.19 8.14 -36.24
N ASP A 313 -52.39 6.89 -35.79
CA ASP A 313 -53.46 6.05 -36.34
C ASP A 313 -54.84 6.67 -36.06
N VAL A 314 -55.71 6.71 -37.05
CA VAL A 314 -57.08 7.30 -36.99
C VAL A 314 -57.88 6.71 -35.83
N LYS A 315 -57.71 5.42 -35.54
CA LYS A 315 -58.36 4.75 -34.40
C LYS A 315 -57.87 5.28 -33.05
N THR A 316 -56.62 5.69 -32.93
CA THR A 316 -56.06 6.28 -31.71
C THR A 316 -56.59 7.69 -31.50
N LEU A 317 -56.74 8.49 -32.56
CA LEU A 317 -57.36 9.81 -32.49
C LEU A 317 -58.86 9.73 -32.11
N GLU A 318 -59.63 8.77 -32.63
CA GLU A 318 -61.01 8.52 -32.21
C GLU A 318 -61.09 8.09 -30.75
N LYS A 319 -60.22 7.21 -30.26
CA LYS A 319 -60.16 6.83 -28.85
C LYS A 319 -59.80 8.01 -27.94
N VAL A 320 -58.88 8.86 -28.35
CA VAL A 320 -58.52 10.08 -27.61
C VAL A 320 -59.71 11.05 -27.53
N ARG A 321 -60.54 11.16 -28.58
CA ARG A 321 -61.80 11.92 -28.57
C ARG A 321 -62.84 11.32 -27.63
N ASP A 322 -62.95 9.96 -27.60
CA ASP A 322 -63.95 9.25 -26.79
C ASP A 322 -63.62 9.24 -25.30
N LEU A 323 -62.34 9.22 -24.98
CA LEU A 323 -61.79 9.17 -23.59
C LEU A 323 -61.69 10.56 -22.94
N GLY A 324 -61.99 11.59 -23.66
CA GLY A 324 -62.04 12.99 -23.24
C GLY A 324 -61.11 13.87 -24.06
N ALA A 325 -61.69 14.76 -24.82
CA ALA A 325 -60.98 15.79 -25.57
C ALA A 325 -60.06 16.64 -24.71
N GLY A 326 -60.18 16.48 -23.39
CA GLY A 326 -59.34 17.11 -22.39
C GLY A 326 -57.95 16.60 -22.25
N LEU A 327 -57.66 15.30 -22.53
CA LEU A 327 -56.35 14.72 -22.22
C LEU A 327 -55.18 15.38 -22.96
N LEU A 328 -55.35 15.60 -24.27
CA LEU A 328 -54.34 16.28 -25.08
C LEU A 328 -54.20 17.75 -24.70
N ALA A 329 -55.35 18.43 -24.49
CA ALA A 329 -55.40 19.82 -24.07
C ALA A 329 -54.83 20.03 -22.66
N GLU A 330 -55.12 19.13 -21.74
CA GLU A 330 -54.60 19.15 -20.36
C GLU A 330 -53.11 18.84 -20.32
N THR A 331 -52.63 17.88 -21.14
CA THR A 331 -51.20 17.58 -21.33
C THR A 331 -50.45 18.82 -21.84
N LEU A 332 -51.03 19.53 -22.81
CA LEU A 332 -50.43 20.75 -23.35
C LEU A 332 -50.50 21.94 -22.39
N ALA A 333 -51.58 22.04 -21.60
CA ALA A 333 -51.77 23.15 -20.65
C ALA A 333 -50.85 23.05 -19.41
N GLN A 334 -50.48 21.83 -19.01
CA GLN A 334 -49.58 21.55 -17.86
C GLN A 334 -48.13 21.38 -18.27
N ALA A 335 -47.81 21.29 -19.58
CA ALA A 335 -46.46 21.11 -20.07
C ALA A 335 -45.70 22.44 -20.11
N ASP A 336 -44.54 22.49 -19.51
CA ASP A 336 -43.51 23.49 -19.77
C ASP A 336 -42.43 22.94 -20.73
N ASP A 337 -41.41 23.73 -21.04
CA ASP A 337 -40.37 23.33 -22.01
C ASP A 337 -39.51 22.13 -21.55
N GLU A 338 -39.49 21.83 -20.26
CA GLU A 338 -38.72 20.73 -19.67
C GLU A 338 -39.59 19.49 -19.37
N THR A 339 -40.91 19.58 -19.50
CA THR A 339 -41.83 18.51 -19.12
C THR A 339 -41.80 17.35 -20.12
N ASP A 340 -41.61 16.13 -19.63
CA ASP A 340 -41.80 14.91 -20.41
C ASP A 340 -43.32 14.69 -20.67
N LEU A 341 -43.73 14.97 -21.88
CA LEU A 341 -45.16 14.91 -22.28
C LEU A 341 -45.76 13.50 -22.15
N ARG A 342 -44.94 12.47 -22.31
CA ARG A 342 -45.37 11.08 -22.12
C ARG A 342 -45.64 10.78 -20.65
N GLU A 343 -44.75 11.26 -19.79
CA GLU A 343 -44.90 11.12 -18.34
C GLU A 343 -46.13 11.85 -17.83
N LEU A 344 -46.35 13.05 -18.32
CA LEU A 344 -47.53 13.86 -17.99
C LEU A 344 -48.84 13.22 -18.48
N ALA A 345 -48.89 12.71 -19.70
CA ALA A 345 -50.06 12.02 -20.25
C ALA A 345 -50.37 10.73 -19.45
N ASN A 346 -49.34 9.99 -19.03
CA ASN A 346 -49.53 8.85 -18.14
C ASN A 346 -50.13 9.27 -16.79
N ASP A 347 -49.62 10.31 -16.17
CA ASP A 347 -50.09 10.82 -14.88
C ASP A 347 -51.56 11.29 -14.95
N LEU A 348 -51.94 11.98 -16.02
CA LEU A 348 -53.31 12.42 -16.26
C LEU A 348 -54.24 11.22 -16.49
N CYS A 349 -53.78 10.16 -17.14
CA CYS A 349 -54.55 8.93 -17.30
C CYS A 349 -54.81 8.21 -15.97
N LEU A 350 -53.91 8.28 -15.01
CA LEU A 350 -54.08 7.66 -13.70
C LEU A 350 -55.11 8.35 -12.81
N ARG A 351 -55.24 9.67 -12.93
CA ARG A 351 -56.15 10.51 -12.10
C ARG A 351 -57.66 10.25 -12.30
N THR A 352 -58.10 9.65 -13.41
CA THR A 352 -59.52 9.58 -13.74
C THR A 352 -60.27 8.40 -13.11
N ASP A 353 -59.65 7.40 -12.49
CA ASP A 353 -60.32 6.19 -11.95
C ASP A 353 -60.19 5.98 -10.44
N GLY A 354 -59.46 6.81 -9.72
CA GLY A 354 -59.47 6.82 -8.26
C GLY A 354 -58.86 5.62 -7.53
N LYS A 355 -58.23 4.64 -8.23
CA LYS A 355 -57.66 3.45 -7.61
C LYS A 355 -56.19 3.59 -7.22
N ILE A 356 -55.41 4.34 -7.99
CA ILE A 356 -53.98 4.60 -7.70
C ILE A 356 -53.75 6.10 -7.92
N GLN A 357 -53.27 6.79 -6.88
CA GLN A 357 -52.91 8.19 -6.97
C GLN A 357 -51.46 8.36 -7.41
N LYS A 358 -51.07 9.56 -7.84
CA LYS A 358 -49.70 9.86 -8.27
C LYS A 358 -48.68 9.60 -7.15
N GLU A 359 -49.06 9.96 -5.93
CA GLU A 359 -48.27 9.77 -4.73
C GLU A 359 -47.98 8.28 -4.44
N ASP A 360 -49.01 7.41 -4.64
CA ASP A 360 -48.89 5.96 -4.48
C ASP A 360 -47.92 5.35 -5.51
N LEU A 361 -47.93 5.86 -6.73
CA LEU A 361 -47.04 5.44 -7.81
C LEU A 361 -45.62 5.83 -7.57
N ASP A 362 -45.38 7.06 -7.11
CA ASP A 362 -44.03 7.50 -6.76
C ASP A 362 -43.49 6.73 -5.55
N ALA A 363 -44.33 6.44 -4.56
CA ALA A 363 -43.99 5.60 -3.43
C ALA A 363 -43.60 4.17 -3.86
N LEU A 364 -44.35 3.56 -4.77
CA LEU A 364 -44.04 2.24 -5.33
C LEU A 364 -42.73 2.22 -6.14
N VAL A 365 -42.48 3.29 -6.91
CA VAL A 365 -41.21 3.44 -7.64
C VAL A 365 -40.03 3.50 -6.65
N GLN A 366 -40.13 4.27 -5.57
CA GLN A 366 -39.09 4.36 -4.55
C GLN A 366 -38.86 3.01 -3.87
N TRP A 367 -39.92 2.27 -3.56
CA TRP A 367 -39.85 0.90 -3.04
C TRP A 367 -39.07 -0.01 -3.96
N LEU A 368 -39.40 -0.03 -5.24
CA LEU A 368 -38.74 -0.86 -6.24
C LEU A 368 -37.28 -0.48 -6.45
N LEU A 369 -36.96 0.81 -6.43
CA LEU A 369 -35.59 1.29 -6.50
C LEU A 369 -34.76 0.83 -5.28
N LYS A 370 -35.36 0.88 -4.09
CA LYS A 370 -34.69 0.42 -2.87
C LYS A 370 -34.44 -1.09 -2.88
N VAL A 371 -35.43 -1.86 -3.29
CA VAL A 371 -35.26 -3.32 -3.45
C VAL A 371 -34.23 -3.64 -4.52
N ARG A 372 -34.22 -2.91 -5.64
CA ARG A 372 -33.19 -3.03 -6.68
C ARG A 372 -31.79 -2.78 -6.14
N GLU A 373 -31.58 -1.72 -5.36
CA GLU A 373 -30.30 -1.42 -4.73
C GLU A 373 -29.78 -2.62 -3.94
N MET A 374 -30.63 -3.26 -3.15
CA MET A 374 -30.30 -4.46 -2.38
C MET A 374 -30.01 -5.69 -3.24
N TYR A 375 -30.70 -5.82 -4.38
CA TYR A 375 -30.42 -6.89 -5.35
C TYR A 375 -29.09 -6.68 -6.06
N MET A 376 -28.75 -5.43 -6.42
CA MET A 376 -27.47 -5.10 -7.05
C MET A 376 -26.27 -5.37 -6.14
N ASP A 377 -26.41 -5.14 -4.82
CA ASP A 377 -25.38 -5.53 -3.84
C ASP A 377 -25.11 -7.04 -3.86
N MET A 378 -26.16 -7.84 -3.98
CA MET A 378 -26.00 -9.30 -4.04
C MET A 378 -25.40 -9.79 -5.36
N GLU A 379 -25.73 -9.14 -6.48
CA GLU A 379 -25.14 -9.46 -7.78
C GLU A 379 -23.64 -9.07 -7.80
N SER A 380 -23.29 -7.90 -7.22
CA SER A 380 -21.88 -7.52 -7.01
C SER A 380 -21.13 -8.58 -6.23
N ARG A 381 -21.68 -9.10 -5.13
CA ARG A 381 -21.05 -10.19 -4.35
C ARG A 381 -20.84 -11.46 -5.15
N ARG A 382 -21.75 -11.78 -6.08
CA ARG A 382 -21.56 -12.94 -6.98
C ARG A 382 -20.39 -12.73 -7.93
N GLU A 383 -20.27 -11.54 -8.49
CA GLU A 383 -19.17 -11.18 -9.38
C GLU A 383 -17.85 -11.15 -8.62
N ASP A 384 -17.83 -10.52 -7.44
CA ASP A 384 -16.65 -10.47 -6.56
C ASP A 384 -16.16 -11.90 -6.19
N ALA A 385 -17.09 -12.81 -5.89
CA ALA A 385 -16.74 -14.20 -5.59
C ALA A 385 -16.15 -14.94 -6.80
N ARG A 386 -16.66 -14.68 -8.01
CA ARG A 386 -16.11 -15.23 -9.25
C ARG A 386 -14.72 -14.70 -9.55
N GLU A 387 -14.55 -13.37 -9.49
CA GLU A 387 -13.26 -12.72 -9.73
C GLU A 387 -12.22 -13.15 -8.70
N ALA A 388 -12.60 -13.20 -7.42
CA ALA A 388 -11.71 -13.63 -6.35
C ALA A 388 -11.19 -15.07 -6.55
N ALA A 389 -12.06 -15.99 -6.99
CA ALA A 389 -11.66 -17.37 -7.27
C ALA A 389 -10.71 -17.46 -8.48
N VAL A 390 -11.01 -16.75 -9.56
CA VAL A 390 -10.15 -16.70 -10.76
C VAL A 390 -8.78 -16.12 -10.41
N ASP A 391 -8.75 -15.05 -9.64
CA ASP A 391 -7.49 -14.43 -9.22
C ASP A 391 -6.70 -15.29 -8.23
N ALA A 392 -7.38 -16.05 -7.36
CA ALA A 392 -6.74 -16.99 -6.45
C ALA A 392 -6.09 -18.15 -7.22
N VAL A 393 -6.78 -18.72 -8.20
CA VAL A 393 -6.24 -19.79 -9.04
C VAL A 393 -5.09 -19.28 -9.90
N ARG A 394 -5.23 -18.12 -10.53
CA ARG A 394 -4.14 -17.49 -11.31
C ARG A 394 -2.89 -17.27 -10.45
N ARG A 395 -3.04 -16.79 -9.22
CA ARG A 395 -1.92 -16.65 -8.28
C ARG A 395 -1.31 -17.98 -7.91
N LEU A 396 -2.11 -18.99 -7.64
CA LEU A 396 -1.63 -20.34 -7.34
C LEU A 396 -0.81 -20.92 -8.50
N GLU A 397 -1.28 -20.78 -9.73
CA GLU A 397 -0.56 -21.19 -10.95
C GLU A 397 0.75 -20.42 -11.14
N GLN A 398 0.75 -19.12 -10.88
CA GLN A 398 1.96 -18.30 -10.94
C GLN A 398 2.96 -18.73 -9.86
N VAL A 399 2.51 -18.94 -8.62
CA VAL A 399 3.33 -19.43 -7.52
C VAL A 399 3.94 -20.78 -7.85
N TRP A 400 3.16 -21.68 -8.46
CA TRP A 400 3.63 -22.99 -8.92
C TRP A 400 4.68 -22.88 -10.02
N ALA A 401 4.44 -22.06 -11.04
CA ALA A 401 5.40 -21.83 -12.12
C ALA A 401 6.71 -21.25 -11.59
N ASP A 402 6.63 -20.24 -10.71
CA ASP A 402 7.81 -19.63 -10.10
C ASP A 402 8.58 -20.58 -9.19
N PHE A 403 7.86 -21.49 -8.47
CA PHE A 403 8.50 -22.50 -7.63
C PHE A 403 9.19 -23.59 -8.47
N ARG A 404 8.59 -24.03 -9.56
CA ARG A 404 9.17 -25.04 -10.45
C ARG A 404 10.52 -24.59 -11.01
N ASP A 405 10.61 -23.30 -11.38
CA ASP A 405 11.80 -22.67 -11.95
C ASP A 405 12.65 -21.91 -10.89
N LEU A 406 12.49 -22.30 -9.60
CA LEU A 406 13.17 -21.63 -8.51
C LEU A 406 14.64 -22.02 -8.45
N GLU A 407 15.51 -21.03 -8.42
CA GLU A 407 16.95 -21.18 -8.24
C GLU A 407 17.45 -20.42 -7.01
N VAL A 408 18.56 -20.88 -6.45
CA VAL A 408 19.25 -20.16 -5.37
C VAL A 408 19.69 -18.78 -5.88
N LYS A 409 19.56 -17.75 -5.06
CA LYS A 409 19.83 -16.33 -5.38
C LYS A 409 18.78 -15.66 -6.30
N LYS A 410 17.67 -16.35 -6.68
CA LYS A 410 16.55 -15.70 -7.40
C LYS A 410 15.91 -14.64 -6.49
N VAL A 411 15.78 -13.42 -7.01
CA VAL A 411 15.11 -12.31 -6.29
C VAL A 411 13.65 -12.25 -6.72
N ILE A 412 12.76 -12.27 -5.76
CA ILE A 412 11.30 -12.21 -5.95
C ILE A 412 10.84 -10.84 -5.45
N ASN A 413 10.31 -10.01 -6.37
CA ASN A 413 9.89 -8.65 -6.06
C ASN A 413 8.48 -8.58 -5.46
N ASP A 414 7.64 -9.58 -5.71
CA ASP A 414 6.29 -9.66 -5.19
C ASP A 414 6.30 -10.37 -3.84
N GLU A 415 5.97 -9.61 -2.78
CA GLU A 415 5.93 -10.12 -1.41
C GLU A 415 4.81 -11.15 -1.21
N GLN A 416 3.68 -10.97 -1.92
CA GLN A 416 2.55 -11.88 -1.82
C GLN A 416 2.87 -13.24 -2.42
N ILE A 417 3.44 -13.26 -3.62
CA ILE A 417 3.89 -14.50 -4.30
C ILE A 417 4.94 -15.21 -3.43
N PHE A 418 5.91 -14.47 -2.89
CA PHE A 418 6.92 -15.08 -2.02
C PHE A 418 6.32 -15.68 -0.74
N ARG A 419 5.38 -15.00 -0.09
CA ARG A 419 4.69 -15.48 1.11
C ARG A 419 3.89 -16.74 0.81
N GLU A 420 3.07 -16.72 -0.24
CA GLU A 420 2.29 -17.88 -0.65
C GLU A 420 3.18 -19.08 -1.04
N MET A 421 4.28 -18.81 -1.75
CA MET A 421 5.27 -19.83 -2.07
C MET A 421 5.93 -20.43 -0.81
N LYS A 422 6.28 -19.58 0.17
CA LYS A 422 6.89 -20.00 1.43
C LYS A 422 5.91 -20.82 2.28
N ASP A 423 4.64 -20.43 2.33
CA ASP A 423 3.64 -21.13 3.11
C ASP A 423 3.36 -22.53 2.54
N ARG A 424 3.35 -22.69 1.20
CA ARG A 424 3.09 -23.97 0.53
C ARG A 424 4.34 -24.86 0.42
N PHE A 425 5.48 -24.30 0.01
CA PHE A 425 6.68 -25.07 -0.36
C PHE A 425 7.90 -24.83 0.55
N GLY A 426 7.79 -23.92 1.51
CA GLY A 426 8.83 -23.59 2.49
C GLY A 426 8.46 -23.90 3.94
N SER A 427 7.28 -24.49 4.18
CA SER A 427 6.73 -24.76 5.52
C SER A 427 6.37 -26.25 5.67
N PRO A 428 6.60 -26.86 6.85
CA PRO A 428 6.13 -28.21 7.13
C PRO A 428 4.61 -28.33 7.21
N TYR A 429 3.90 -27.21 7.37
CA TYR A 429 2.44 -27.15 7.40
C TYR A 429 1.81 -27.00 6.01
N GLY A 430 2.61 -26.73 4.98
CA GLY A 430 2.20 -26.71 3.59
C GLY A 430 2.45 -28.05 2.89
N PHE A 431 2.87 -28.01 1.63
CA PHE A 431 3.20 -29.21 0.85
C PHE A 431 4.56 -29.82 1.24
N GLY A 432 5.38 -29.09 1.98
CA GLY A 432 6.69 -29.50 2.48
C GLY A 432 7.73 -28.40 2.46
N VAL A 433 8.93 -28.72 2.95
CA VAL A 433 10.06 -27.78 2.95
C VAL A 433 10.99 -28.14 1.80
N TYR A 434 10.95 -27.37 0.73
CA TYR A 434 11.77 -27.53 -0.49
C TYR A 434 12.73 -26.38 -0.72
N PHE A 435 12.46 -25.21 -0.10
CA PHE A 435 13.35 -24.06 -0.21
C PHE A 435 13.35 -23.23 1.08
N ARG A 436 14.35 -22.39 1.19
CA ARG A 436 14.45 -21.34 2.19
C ARG A 436 14.72 -20.02 1.50
N GLY A 437 14.21 -18.96 2.06
CA GLY A 437 14.41 -17.61 1.57
C GLY A 437 13.93 -16.58 2.59
N GLY A 438 14.29 -15.33 2.37
CA GLY A 438 13.94 -14.25 3.26
C GLY A 438 14.34 -12.90 2.72
N MET A 439 14.20 -11.88 3.54
CA MET A 439 14.54 -10.50 3.25
C MET A 439 15.69 -10.01 4.14
N GLY A 440 16.29 -8.90 3.73
CA GLY A 440 17.27 -8.18 4.55
C GLY A 440 18.65 -8.81 4.59
N ALA A 441 19.47 -8.32 5.51
CA ALA A 441 20.85 -8.74 5.66
C ALA A 441 21.01 -10.17 6.18
N GLU A 442 19.97 -10.72 6.84
CA GLU A 442 19.96 -12.08 7.33
C GLU A 442 20.06 -13.10 6.18
N ALA A 443 19.21 -12.97 5.16
CA ALA A 443 19.25 -13.81 3.98
C ALA A 443 20.58 -13.69 3.23
N ILE A 444 21.13 -12.50 3.14
CA ILE A 444 22.45 -12.27 2.53
C ILE A 444 23.58 -12.90 3.35
N ARG A 445 23.50 -12.84 4.69
CA ARG A 445 24.47 -13.51 5.57
C ARG A 445 24.47 -15.02 5.33
N ASP A 446 23.29 -15.62 5.25
CA ASP A 446 23.17 -17.07 5.05
C ASP A 446 23.75 -17.48 3.69
N LEU A 447 23.44 -16.75 2.62
CA LEU A 447 24.08 -16.97 1.30
C LEU A 447 25.63 -16.82 1.32
N LEU A 448 26.15 -15.87 2.10
CA LEU A 448 27.59 -15.66 2.22
C LEU A 448 28.26 -16.73 3.08
N ARG A 449 27.56 -17.30 4.07
CA ARG A 449 28.03 -18.39 4.91
C ARG A 449 28.14 -19.70 4.13
N ASP A 450 27.14 -19.98 3.31
CA ASP A 450 27.04 -21.21 2.54
C ASP A 450 27.85 -21.17 1.24
N LEU A 451 28.55 -20.06 0.97
CA LEU A 451 29.37 -19.89 -0.23
C LEU A 451 30.67 -20.68 -0.13
N ASP A 452 30.85 -21.68 -0.99
CA ASP A 452 32.10 -22.36 -1.21
C ASP A 452 33.07 -21.50 -2.05
N LEU A 453 34.06 -20.91 -1.38
CA LEU A 453 35.00 -19.99 -2.04
C LEU A 453 35.98 -20.73 -2.98
N ASP A 454 36.37 -21.94 -2.66
CA ASP A 454 37.34 -22.70 -3.46
C ASP A 454 36.68 -23.24 -4.73
N GLY A 455 35.48 -23.84 -4.62
CA GLY A 455 34.67 -24.25 -5.76
C GLY A 455 34.30 -23.10 -6.69
N GLU A 456 33.94 -21.94 -6.12
CA GLU A 456 33.65 -20.73 -6.90
C GLU A 456 34.88 -20.19 -7.63
N ALA A 457 36.08 -20.27 -7.00
CA ALA A 457 37.32 -19.85 -7.65
C ALA A 457 37.67 -20.75 -8.84
N ASP A 458 37.47 -22.05 -8.73
CA ASP A 458 37.72 -23.00 -9.82
C ASP A 458 36.71 -22.82 -10.96
N PHE A 459 35.42 -22.67 -10.66
CA PHE A 459 34.40 -22.34 -11.64
C PHE A 459 34.70 -21.05 -12.41
N LEU A 460 35.15 -20.01 -11.70
CA LEU A 460 35.52 -18.74 -12.33
C LEU A 460 36.79 -18.86 -13.20
N ARG A 461 37.78 -19.67 -12.81
CA ARG A 461 38.97 -19.94 -13.63
C ARG A 461 38.61 -20.63 -14.96
N ASP A 462 37.68 -21.58 -14.91
CA ASP A 462 37.22 -22.26 -16.12
C ASP A 462 36.32 -21.34 -16.99
N THR A 463 35.49 -20.53 -16.36
CA THR A 463 34.72 -19.50 -17.07
C THR A 463 35.62 -18.50 -17.80
N ILE A 464 36.75 -18.10 -17.21
CA ILE A 464 37.72 -17.19 -17.84
C ILE A 464 38.38 -17.83 -19.06
N LYS A 465 38.66 -19.15 -19.03
CA LYS A 465 39.22 -19.88 -20.16
C LYS A 465 38.24 -20.06 -21.32
N THR A 466 36.96 -20.29 -20.99
CA THR A 466 35.90 -20.62 -21.97
C THR A 466 35.18 -19.42 -22.54
N SER A 467 35.14 -18.27 -21.84
CA SER A 467 34.39 -17.08 -22.23
C SER A 467 35.26 -15.95 -22.76
N LYS A 468 34.68 -15.04 -23.57
CA LYS A 468 35.35 -13.84 -24.12
C LYS A 468 34.52 -12.57 -23.83
N GLY A 469 35.15 -11.41 -23.94
CA GLY A 469 34.50 -10.12 -23.82
C GLY A 469 34.03 -9.76 -22.40
N GLN A 470 32.83 -9.23 -22.27
CA GLN A 470 32.30 -8.71 -21.00
C GLN A 470 32.14 -9.81 -19.94
N LYS A 471 31.74 -11.03 -20.33
CA LYS A 471 31.60 -12.18 -19.40
C LYS A 471 32.94 -12.53 -18.78
N GLN A 472 34.00 -12.60 -19.58
CA GLN A 472 35.36 -12.84 -19.09
C GLN A 472 35.84 -11.73 -18.14
N ALA A 473 35.64 -10.46 -18.52
CA ALA A 473 36.04 -9.32 -17.69
C ALA A 473 35.30 -9.30 -16.33
N ARG A 474 34.01 -9.68 -16.29
CA ARG A 474 33.23 -9.83 -15.05
C ARG A 474 33.79 -10.98 -14.19
N ALA A 475 34.06 -12.14 -14.79
CA ALA A 475 34.63 -13.29 -14.12
C ALA A 475 36.01 -12.98 -13.51
N ILE A 476 36.88 -12.26 -14.22
CA ILE A 476 38.19 -11.81 -13.70
C ILE A 476 38.03 -10.92 -12.46
N LYS A 477 37.11 -9.94 -12.52
CA LYS A 477 36.84 -9.03 -11.38
C LYS A 477 36.29 -9.80 -10.18
N ARG A 478 35.43 -10.78 -10.42
CA ARG A 478 34.83 -11.63 -9.40
C ARG A 478 35.89 -12.54 -8.76
N LEU A 479 36.68 -13.24 -9.57
CA LEU A 479 37.79 -14.08 -9.09
C LEU A 479 38.77 -13.30 -8.23
N LYS A 480 39.06 -12.05 -8.58
CA LYS A 480 39.94 -11.19 -7.79
C LYS A 480 39.44 -10.97 -6.36
N VAL A 481 38.11 -10.83 -6.20
CA VAL A 481 37.48 -10.68 -4.87
C VAL A 481 37.51 -12.02 -4.11
N VAL A 482 37.12 -13.12 -4.76
CA VAL A 482 37.15 -14.47 -4.15
C VAL A 482 38.54 -14.82 -3.66
N ASN A 483 39.59 -14.67 -4.50
CA ASN A 483 40.97 -14.92 -4.12
C ASN A 483 41.46 -14.02 -2.97
N ALA A 484 40.94 -12.79 -2.86
CA ALA A 484 41.27 -11.91 -1.75
C ALA A 484 40.74 -12.45 -0.41
N PHE A 485 39.57 -13.07 -0.40
CA PHE A 485 39.01 -13.72 0.78
C PHE A 485 39.79 -14.99 1.14
N ILE A 486 40.06 -15.87 0.18
CA ILE A 486 40.84 -17.08 0.38
C ILE A 486 42.20 -16.75 0.99
N LYS A 487 42.95 -15.78 0.40
CA LYS A 487 44.28 -15.38 0.87
C LYS A 487 44.31 -14.71 2.24
N SER A 488 43.22 -14.05 2.62
CA SER A 488 43.17 -13.29 3.88
C SER A 488 42.56 -14.08 5.03
N GLU A 489 42.06 -15.29 4.77
CA GLU A 489 41.35 -16.14 5.73
C GLU A 489 40.13 -15.46 6.37
N ASN A 490 39.65 -14.38 5.76
CA ASN A 490 38.43 -13.73 6.19
C ASN A 490 37.21 -14.48 5.67
N ARG A 491 36.19 -14.61 6.50
CA ARG A 491 34.92 -15.22 6.07
C ARG A 491 33.99 -14.15 5.47
N PRO A 492 33.35 -14.42 4.33
CA PRO A 492 32.45 -13.47 3.68
C PRO A 492 31.29 -13.00 4.55
N GLU A 493 30.74 -13.86 5.40
CA GLU A 493 29.66 -13.56 6.34
C GLU A 493 29.98 -12.42 7.32
N TRP A 494 31.28 -12.13 7.58
CA TRP A 494 31.67 -11.03 8.47
C TRP A 494 31.41 -9.64 7.86
N MET A 495 31.04 -9.56 6.60
CA MET A 495 30.56 -8.32 5.99
C MET A 495 29.14 -7.96 6.44
N VAL A 496 28.46 -8.88 7.11
CA VAL A 496 27.17 -8.66 7.77
C VAL A 496 27.42 -8.62 9.27
N LEU A 497 27.01 -7.52 9.89
CA LEU A 497 27.27 -7.23 11.30
C LEU A 497 26.18 -7.82 12.19
N GLU A 498 26.57 -8.56 13.21
CA GLU A 498 25.70 -8.99 14.32
C GLU A 498 25.95 -8.17 15.59
N ALA A 499 27.15 -7.62 15.71
CA ALA A 499 27.52 -6.72 16.78
C ALA A 499 28.26 -5.49 16.23
N ILE A 500 28.01 -4.33 16.80
CA ILE A 500 28.65 -3.07 16.42
C ILE A 500 29.64 -2.68 17.51
N PRO A 501 30.92 -2.39 17.18
CA PRO A 501 31.88 -1.89 18.15
C PRO A 501 31.54 -0.43 18.52
N VAL A 502 31.58 -0.13 19.82
CA VAL A 502 31.42 1.22 20.34
C VAL A 502 32.81 1.75 20.72
N ILE A 503 33.24 2.79 20.03
CA ILE A 503 34.56 3.38 20.27
C ILE A 503 34.66 4.03 21.67
N PRO A 504 35.86 4.13 22.25
CA PRO A 504 36.07 4.71 23.56
C PRO A 504 35.45 6.12 23.72
N PRO A 505 34.92 6.48 24.88
CA PRO A 505 34.27 7.78 25.12
C PRO A 505 35.14 9.01 24.85
N GLU A 506 36.42 8.93 25.13
CA GLU A 506 37.38 10.02 24.91
C GLU A 506 37.59 10.32 23.41
N LEU A 507 37.31 9.38 22.51
CA LEU A 507 37.34 9.58 21.05
C LEU A 507 36.06 10.19 20.49
N ARG A 508 35.00 10.27 21.31
CA ARG A 508 33.70 10.88 21.00
C ARG A 508 33.23 11.76 22.19
N PRO A 509 33.99 12.79 22.54
CA PRO A 509 33.81 13.50 23.80
C PRO A 509 32.49 14.25 23.87
N MET A 510 32.02 14.43 25.09
CA MET A 510 30.92 15.31 25.45
C MET A 510 31.44 16.30 26.48
N VAL A 511 31.46 17.58 26.13
CA VAL A 511 32.05 18.64 26.94
C VAL A 511 30.99 19.66 27.35
N GLN A 512 30.98 20.04 28.62
CA GLN A 512 30.13 21.12 29.10
C GLN A 512 30.74 22.46 28.71
N LEU A 513 29.96 23.31 28.07
CA LEU A 513 30.31 24.67 27.71
C LEU A 513 29.87 25.62 28.83
N ASP A 514 30.46 26.86 28.80
CA ASP A 514 30.00 27.94 29.64
C ASP A 514 28.50 28.21 29.44
N GLY A 515 27.74 28.34 30.53
CA GLY A 515 26.29 28.51 30.47
C GLY A 515 25.50 27.14 30.54
N GLY A 516 26.17 26.05 30.94
CA GLY A 516 25.47 24.75 31.25
C GLY A 516 25.07 23.96 30.02
N ARG A 517 25.36 24.40 28.81
CA ARG A 517 25.10 23.65 27.56
C ARG A 517 26.19 22.59 27.33
N PHE A 518 25.83 21.50 26.68
CA PHE A 518 26.77 20.44 26.31
C PHE A 518 27.05 20.45 24.80
N ALA A 519 28.35 20.44 24.46
CA ALA A 519 28.80 20.09 23.12
C ALA A 519 29.10 18.61 23.05
N THR A 520 28.53 17.91 22.11
CA THR A 520 28.71 16.46 21.93
C THR A 520 29.24 16.16 20.53
N SER A 521 30.01 15.09 20.42
CA SER A 521 30.39 14.56 19.10
C SER A 521 29.17 14.00 18.38
N ASP A 522 29.12 14.21 17.05
CA ASP A 522 28.05 13.69 16.18
C ASP A 522 27.90 12.16 16.28
N LEU A 523 28.99 11.45 16.56
CA LEU A 523 28.97 9.99 16.76
C LEU A 523 28.06 9.55 17.91
N ASN A 524 27.96 10.34 18.98
CA ASN A 524 27.08 9.99 20.09
C ASN A 524 25.62 10.00 19.66
N ASP A 525 25.21 10.94 18.81
CA ASP A 525 23.84 10.98 18.29
C ASP A 525 23.57 9.81 17.33
N LEU A 526 24.54 9.46 16.48
CA LEU A 526 24.44 8.30 15.59
C LEU A 526 24.35 6.98 16.38
N TYR A 527 25.16 6.77 17.42
CA TYR A 527 25.05 5.60 18.30
C TYR A 527 23.70 5.57 19.03
N ARG A 528 23.22 6.70 19.53
CA ARG A 528 21.90 6.77 20.19
C ARG A 528 20.79 6.35 19.25
N ARG A 529 20.84 6.75 17.98
CA ARG A 529 19.84 6.34 16.97
C ARG A 529 19.87 4.83 16.76
N VAL A 530 21.06 4.23 16.65
CA VAL A 530 21.20 2.78 16.52
C VAL A 530 20.62 2.06 17.74
N ILE A 531 20.99 2.47 18.95
CA ILE A 531 20.51 1.82 20.19
C ILE A 531 18.98 1.93 20.31
N ASN A 532 18.42 3.10 20.03
CA ASN A 532 16.96 3.32 20.09
C ASN A 532 16.21 2.40 19.10
N ARG A 533 16.69 2.30 17.84
CA ARG A 533 16.09 1.40 16.84
C ARG A 533 16.26 -0.07 17.24
N ASN A 534 17.44 -0.44 17.72
CA ASN A 534 17.71 -1.80 18.17
C ASN A 534 16.82 -2.22 19.34
N ASN A 535 16.67 -1.36 20.35
CA ASN A 535 15.81 -1.63 21.52
C ASN A 535 14.34 -1.70 21.12
N ARG A 536 13.90 -0.86 20.19
CA ARG A 536 12.54 -0.92 19.65
C ARG A 536 12.30 -2.22 18.89
N LEU A 537 13.25 -2.64 18.06
CA LEU A 537 13.16 -3.91 17.35
C LEU A 537 13.14 -5.12 18.31
N LYS A 538 14.02 -5.15 19.33
CA LYS A 538 14.00 -6.20 20.37
C LYS A 538 12.60 -6.31 21.00
N ARG A 539 12.00 -5.17 21.40
CA ARG A 539 10.66 -5.14 21.99
C ARG A 539 9.57 -5.63 21.03
N LEU A 540 9.64 -5.27 19.74
CA LEU A 540 8.66 -5.74 18.74
C LEU A 540 8.77 -7.24 18.51
N LEU A 541 9.99 -7.79 18.50
CA LEU A 541 10.21 -9.23 18.39
C LEU A 541 9.70 -9.99 19.62
N ASP A 542 9.94 -9.47 20.84
CA ASP A 542 9.47 -10.06 22.10
C ASP A 542 7.93 -10.06 22.20
N LEU A 543 7.27 -9.05 21.62
CA LEU A 543 5.82 -8.93 21.58
C LEU A 543 5.15 -9.72 20.45
N GLY A 544 5.90 -10.36 19.56
CA GLY A 544 5.35 -11.07 18.40
C GLY A 544 4.62 -10.16 17.42
N ALA A 545 5.12 -8.94 17.20
CA ALA A 545 4.48 -7.96 16.32
C ALA A 545 4.39 -8.47 14.87
N PRO A 546 3.40 -8.00 14.06
CA PRO A 546 3.24 -8.37 12.66
C PRO A 546 4.52 -8.17 11.85
N GLU A 547 4.79 -9.09 10.91
CA GLU A 547 6.03 -9.14 10.14
C GLU A 547 6.30 -7.83 9.38
N ILE A 548 5.28 -7.17 8.87
CA ILE A 548 5.39 -5.87 8.16
C ILE A 548 6.01 -4.80 9.07
N ILE A 549 5.58 -4.74 10.33
CA ILE A 549 6.09 -3.76 11.32
C ILE A 549 7.54 -4.11 11.69
N VAL A 550 7.83 -5.39 11.90
CA VAL A 550 9.18 -5.89 12.19
C VAL A 550 10.13 -5.58 11.04
N ASN A 551 9.75 -5.87 9.81
CA ASN A 551 10.55 -5.60 8.60
C ASN A 551 10.81 -4.10 8.41
N ASN A 552 9.83 -3.25 8.68
CA ASN A 552 10.03 -1.80 8.64
C ASN A 552 11.04 -1.32 9.71
N GLU A 553 10.99 -1.86 10.93
CA GLU A 553 11.96 -1.49 11.96
C GLU A 553 13.35 -2.07 11.69
N LYS A 554 13.46 -3.29 11.12
CA LYS A 554 14.72 -3.87 10.62
C LYS A 554 15.33 -2.97 9.55
N ARG A 555 14.54 -2.44 8.61
CA ARG A 555 14.98 -1.49 7.59
C ARG A 555 15.50 -0.20 8.21
N MET A 556 14.78 0.35 9.19
CA MET A 556 15.22 1.57 9.89
C MET A 556 16.50 1.34 10.71
N LEU A 557 16.69 0.15 11.28
CA LEU A 557 17.94 -0.23 11.93
C LEU A 557 19.10 -0.29 10.93
N GLN A 558 18.89 -0.91 9.76
CA GLN A 558 19.87 -0.91 8.67
C GLN A 558 20.29 0.51 8.28
N GLU A 559 19.33 1.41 8.10
CA GLU A 559 19.58 2.82 7.76
C GLU A 559 20.34 3.57 8.87
N ALA A 560 20.04 3.30 10.14
CA ALA A 560 20.73 3.91 11.27
C ALA A 560 22.20 3.45 11.36
N VAL A 561 22.48 2.18 11.09
CA VAL A 561 23.84 1.64 11.06
C VAL A 561 24.59 2.17 9.84
N ASP A 562 23.95 2.27 8.69
CA ASP A 562 24.55 2.87 7.48
C ASP A 562 25.00 4.31 7.74
N ALA A 563 24.16 5.10 8.41
CA ALA A 563 24.51 6.47 8.80
C ALA A 563 25.67 6.54 9.79
N LEU A 564 25.78 5.59 10.73
CA LEU A 564 26.89 5.52 11.66
C LEU A 564 28.23 5.26 10.95
N PHE A 565 28.24 4.37 9.96
CA PHE A 565 29.47 4.02 9.25
C PHE A 565 29.83 4.99 8.14
N ASP A 566 28.86 5.39 7.29
CA ASP A 566 29.12 6.30 6.15
C ASP A 566 27.86 7.12 5.80
N ASN A 567 27.66 8.19 6.57
CA ASN A 567 26.46 9.04 6.43
C ASN A 567 26.39 9.71 5.05
N GLY A 568 25.24 9.62 4.38
CA GLY A 568 25.01 10.19 3.05
C GLY A 568 25.50 9.33 1.89
N ARG A 569 26.02 8.13 2.13
CA ARG A 569 26.39 7.20 1.05
C ARG A 569 25.16 6.61 0.34
N ARG A 570 24.05 6.48 1.06
CA ARG A 570 22.75 6.07 0.54
C ARG A 570 21.70 7.14 0.83
N GLY A 571 21.23 7.81 -0.20
CA GLY A 571 20.17 8.80 -0.10
C GLY A 571 20.59 10.08 0.63
N ARG A 572 19.65 10.73 1.30
CA ARG A 572 19.89 11.95 2.05
C ARG A 572 20.67 11.66 3.33
N ALA A 573 21.70 12.47 3.59
CA ALA A 573 22.44 12.36 4.83
C ALA A 573 21.57 12.71 6.04
N VAL A 574 21.79 12.00 7.14
CA VAL A 574 21.18 12.32 8.44
C VAL A 574 21.79 13.63 8.92
N THR A 575 20.94 14.61 9.25
CA THR A 575 21.34 15.96 9.65
C THR A 575 21.09 16.20 11.13
N GLY A 576 21.88 17.10 11.70
CA GLY A 576 21.73 17.65 13.03
C GLY A 576 21.08 19.05 12.99
N PRO A 577 21.17 19.82 14.09
CA PRO A 577 20.71 21.19 14.14
C PRO A 577 21.34 22.04 13.01
N GLY A 578 20.52 22.89 12.37
CA GLY A 578 20.95 23.72 11.25
C GLY A 578 21.18 22.98 9.93
N ASN A 579 20.52 21.82 9.72
CA ASN A 579 20.62 20.98 8.52
C ASN A 579 22.05 20.54 8.13
N ARG A 580 23.00 20.62 9.06
CA ARG A 580 24.36 20.15 8.86
C ARG A 580 24.38 18.60 8.88
N PRO A 581 24.99 17.93 7.87
CA PRO A 581 25.19 16.47 7.92
C PRO A 581 26.02 16.07 9.14
N LEU A 582 25.60 15.00 9.83
CA LEU A 582 26.34 14.45 10.96
C LEU A 582 27.60 13.73 10.46
N LYS A 583 28.71 13.93 11.14
CA LYS A 583 30.01 13.33 10.82
C LYS A 583 30.03 11.87 11.24
N SER A 584 30.13 10.97 10.26
CA SER A 584 30.18 9.51 10.46
C SER A 584 31.58 8.98 10.78
N LEU A 585 31.68 7.68 11.09
CA LEU A 585 32.99 7.02 11.28
C LEU A 585 33.88 7.09 10.03
N SER A 586 33.31 6.98 8.83
CA SER A 586 34.04 7.14 7.57
C SER A 586 34.65 8.54 7.42
N ASP A 587 33.92 9.57 7.82
CA ASP A 587 34.37 10.97 7.73
C ASP A 587 35.52 11.27 8.69
N MET A 588 35.65 10.49 9.76
CA MET A 588 36.81 10.58 10.65
C MET A 588 38.11 10.06 10.01
N LEU A 589 38.01 9.22 8.98
CA LEU A 589 39.14 8.63 8.27
C LEU A 589 39.45 9.35 6.97
N LYS A 590 38.43 9.84 6.26
CA LYS A 590 38.51 10.46 4.93
C LYS A 590 38.78 11.96 4.97
N GLY A 591 39.24 12.50 3.85
CA GLY A 591 39.35 13.93 3.62
C GLY A 591 40.56 14.60 4.28
N LYS A 592 40.62 15.95 4.19
CA LYS A 592 41.72 16.77 4.70
C LYS A 592 41.86 16.70 6.22
N GLN A 593 40.74 16.61 6.94
CA GLN A 593 40.66 16.55 8.39
C GLN A 593 40.53 15.10 8.91
N GLY A 594 40.62 14.11 8.01
CA GLY A 594 40.58 12.69 8.37
C GLY A 594 41.90 12.22 8.99
N ARG A 595 41.83 11.06 9.67
CA ARG A 595 42.93 10.49 10.41
C ARG A 595 44.18 10.24 9.54
N PHE A 596 44.02 9.79 8.29
CA PHE A 596 45.12 9.55 7.39
C PHE A 596 45.91 10.81 7.07
N ARG A 597 45.24 11.88 6.61
CA ARG A 597 45.93 13.10 6.16
C ARG A 597 46.34 14.01 7.30
N GLN A 598 45.59 14.06 8.40
CA GLN A 598 45.85 14.99 9.49
C GLN A 598 46.78 14.46 10.57
N ASN A 599 46.77 13.14 10.84
CA ASN A 599 47.48 12.57 11.99
C ASN A 599 48.51 11.51 11.62
N LEU A 600 48.46 10.89 10.43
CA LEU A 600 49.35 9.80 10.02
C LEU A 600 50.37 10.22 8.95
N LEU A 601 49.93 10.88 7.86
CA LEU A 601 50.80 11.36 6.80
C LEU A 601 51.59 12.63 7.19
N GLY A 602 51.07 13.41 8.12
CA GLY A 602 51.73 14.58 8.69
C GLY A 602 51.21 14.83 10.10
N LYS A 603 52.12 15.17 10.99
CA LYS A 603 51.80 15.51 12.38
C LYS A 603 52.34 16.91 12.71
N ARG A 604 51.69 17.58 13.65
CA ARG A 604 52.26 18.77 14.29
C ARG A 604 53.37 18.32 15.25
N VAL A 605 54.53 18.94 15.18
CA VAL A 605 55.69 18.59 15.99
C VAL A 605 56.14 19.82 16.76
N ASP A 606 56.76 19.56 17.94
CA ASP A 606 57.40 20.60 18.72
C ASP A 606 58.73 20.99 18.06
N TYR A 607 59.33 22.07 18.54
CA TYR A 607 60.59 22.61 18.03
C TYR A 607 60.54 22.98 16.54
N SER A 608 59.42 23.44 16.07
CA SER A 608 59.17 23.88 14.68
C SER A 608 58.76 25.33 14.65
N GLY A 609 59.12 26.02 13.59
CA GLY A 609 58.76 27.41 13.37
C GLY A 609 58.29 27.68 11.96
N ARG A 610 57.62 28.78 11.80
CA ARG A 610 57.17 29.27 10.49
C ARG A 610 57.51 30.77 10.36
N SER A 611 58.11 31.09 9.23
CA SER A 611 58.48 32.48 8.92
C SER A 611 58.15 32.81 7.48
N VAL A 612 58.13 34.10 7.19
CA VAL A 612 57.92 34.58 5.82
C VAL A 612 59.21 34.40 5.04
N ILE A 613 59.06 33.86 3.84
CA ILE A 613 60.19 33.70 2.89
C ILE A 613 60.25 34.96 2.03
N VAL A 614 61.38 35.61 1.99
CA VAL A 614 61.61 36.81 1.19
C VAL A 614 62.81 36.61 0.26
N ALA A 615 62.86 37.39 -0.80
CA ALA A 615 64.03 37.41 -1.67
C ALA A 615 65.27 37.97 -0.90
N GLY A 616 66.36 37.22 -0.89
CA GLY A 616 67.60 37.66 -0.28
C GLY A 616 68.54 38.28 -1.35
N PRO A 617 68.71 39.60 -1.39
CA PRO A 617 69.46 40.26 -2.47
C PRO A 617 70.93 39.87 -2.52
N TYR A 618 71.46 39.35 -1.43
CA TYR A 618 72.87 38.92 -1.33
C TYR A 618 73.03 37.38 -1.48
N LEU A 619 71.95 36.62 -1.66
CA LEU A 619 71.99 35.20 -1.82
C LEU A 619 71.90 34.79 -3.28
N LYS A 620 72.69 33.75 -3.65
CA LYS A 620 72.57 33.12 -4.97
C LYS A 620 71.30 32.28 -5.03
N LEU A 621 70.80 31.95 -6.25
CA LEU A 621 69.56 31.16 -6.45
C LEU A 621 69.49 29.83 -5.73
N HIS A 622 70.66 29.21 -5.44
CA HIS A 622 70.77 27.93 -4.74
C HIS A 622 71.03 28.08 -3.23
N GLN A 623 71.12 29.28 -2.72
CA GLN A 623 71.36 29.56 -1.32
C GLN A 623 70.10 30.03 -0.60
N CYS A 624 69.93 29.53 0.62
CA CYS A 624 68.84 29.89 1.52
C CYS A 624 69.46 30.24 2.89
N GLY A 625 69.01 31.34 3.43
CA GLY A 625 69.40 31.78 4.76
C GLY A 625 68.40 31.33 5.82
#